data_951b9975a707fcb8111fa8d662f284d4
#
_entry.id   951b9975a707fcb8111fa8d662f284d4
#
_cell.length_a   1.000
_cell.length_b   1.000
_cell.length_c   1.000
_cell.angle_alpha   90.00
_cell.angle_beta   90.00
_cell.angle_gamma   90.00
#
_symmetry.space_group_name_H-M   'P 1'
#
loop_
_entity.id
_entity.type
_entity.pdbx_description
1 polymer ?
#
loop_
_entity_poly.entity_id
_entity_poly.type
_entity_poly.pdbx_seq_one_letter_code
_entity_poly.pdbx_strand_id
1 'polypeptide(L)'
;NVGSKVAKVAQDFGMRVLLNDLPREEKEGAERFSSLEKIAEECDIITFHVPLYKEGPYKTFHLADEVFFQSLKRKPVIINTSRGEVIQTDALLKALNSQMISDAIIDVWEHEPEINRDLLEKTFIGTPHIAGYSADGKANATRMSLDAICKFFQIKGDYEINAPAPVSPIIHAKNHEEAVLQMYNPTEDSNRLKNQPELFETLRGDYPLRREEKAYIIKY
;
A
#
# COMPACT_ATOMS: atom_id res chain seq x y z
N ASN A 1 -7.92 -2.74 10.10
CA ASN A 1 -6.91 -1.91 9.48
C ASN A 1 -6.69 -2.31 8.02
N VAL A 2 -5.76 -1.65 7.30
CA VAL A 2 -5.57 -1.84 5.85
C VAL A 2 -5.29 -3.30 5.48
N GLY A 3 -4.32 -3.95 6.13
CA GLY A 3 -3.96 -5.34 5.84
C GLY A 3 -5.13 -6.32 5.89
N SER A 4 -6.07 -6.16 6.83
CA SER A 4 -7.26 -7.03 6.89
C SER A 4 -8.22 -6.83 5.71
N LYS A 5 -8.30 -5.60 5.17
CA LYS A 5 -9.09 -5.32 3.96
C LYS A 5 -8.42 -5.90 2.71
N VAL A 6 -7.10 -5.74 2.59
CA VAL A 6 -6.32 -6.34 1.51
C VAL A 6 -6.43 -7.86 1.52
N ALA A 7 -6.30 -8.48 2.70
CA ALA A 7 -6.48 -9.92 2.87
C ALA A 7 -7.85 -10.40 2.38
N LYS A 8 -8.91 -9.65 2.71
CA LYS A 8 -10.27 -9.99 2.24
C LYS A 8 -10.36 -9.91 0.71
N VAL A 9 -9.88 -8.83 0.11
CA VAL A 9 -9.90 -8.66 -1.34
C VAL A 9 -9.10 -9.77 -2.03
N ALA A 10 -7.91 -10.11 -1.52
CA ALA A 10 -7.11 -11.21 -2.05
C ALA A 10 -7.87 -12.56 -2.00
N GLN A 11 -8.59 -12.82 -0.91
CA GLN A 11 -9.44 -14.02 -0.80
C GLN A 11 -10.59 -14.00 -1.79
N ASP A 12 -11.23 -12.83 -2.01
CA ASP A 12 -12.31 -12.67 -2.99
C ASP A 12 -11.80 -12.92 -4.43
N PHE A 13 -10.50 -12.68 -4.70
CA PHE A 13 -9.80 -13.09 -5.93
C PHE A 13 -9.34 -14.56 -5.94
N GLY A 14 -9.73 -15.38 -4.96
CA GLY A 14 -9.38 -16.81 -4.88
C GLY A 14 -7.95 -17.09 -4.42
N MET A 15 -7.22 -16.10 -3.90
CA MET A 15 -5.86 -16.29 -3.37
C MET A 15 -5.89 -16.95 -2.00
N ARG A 16 -4.95 -17.85 -1.74
CA ARG A 16 -4.66 -18.35 -0.39
C ARG A 16 -3.86 -17.28 0.36
N VAL A 17 -4.41 -16.76 1.46
CA VAL A 17 -3.81 -15.67 2.23
C VAL A 17 -3.17 -16.20 3.50
N LEU A 18 -1.90 -15.85 3.72
CA LEU A 18 -1.17 -16.02 4.97
C LEU A 18 -1.08 -14.65 5.67
N LEU A 19 -1.34 -14.62 6.98
CA LEU A 19 -1.31 -13.40 7.79
C LEU A 19 -0.13 -13.46 8.76
N ASN A 20 0.61 -12.35 8.87
CA ASN A 20 1.60 -12.14 9.92
C ASN A 20 1.31 -10.82 10.64
N ASP A 21 1.12 -10.85 11.94
CA ASP A 21 0.88 -9.67 12.78
C ASP A 21 1.10 -10.07 14.25
N LEU A 22 2.35 -9.98 14.73
CA LEU A 22 2.72 -10.41 16.08
C LEU A 22 1.84 -9.81 17.19
N PRO A 23 1.56 -8.48 17.21
CA PRO A 23 0.67 -7.91 18.22
C PRO A 23 -0.75 -8.47 18.22
N ARG A 24 -1.25 -8.90 17.05
CA ARG A 24 -2.57 -9.51 16.95
C ARG A 24 -2.53 -10.99 17.28
N GLU A 25 -1.47 -11.68 16.88
CA GLU A 25 -1.24 -13.09 17.21
C GLU A 25 -1.27 -13.30 18.72
N GLU A 26 -0.59 -12.44 19.50
CA GLU A 26 -0.61 -12.50 20.96
C GLU A 26 -2.02 -12.27 21.58
N LYS A 27 -2.87 -11.49 20.91
CA LYS A 27 -4.22 -11.17 21.40
C LYS A 27 -5.29 -12.13 20.92
N GLU A 28 -5.17 -12.61 19.69
CA GLU A 28 -6.21 -13.36 18.97
C GLU A 28 -5.89 -14.86 18.90
N GLY A 29 -4.66 -15.28 19.27
CA GLY A 29 -4.16 -16.65 19.17
C GLY A 29 -3.43 -16.93 17.85
N ALA A 30 -2.49 -17.85 17.90
CA ALA A 30 -1.55 -18.15 16.79
C ALA A 30 -2.21 -18.89 15.60
N GLU A 31 -3.38 -19.50 15.76
CA GLU A 31 -4.01 -20.35 14.74
C GLU A 31 -4.29 -19.63 13.40
N ARG A 32 -4.46 -18.31 13.45
CA ARG A 32 -4.79 -17.48 12.28
C ARG A 32 -3.58 -16.82 11.64
N PHE A 33 -2.42 -16.93 12.26
CA PHE A 33 -1.21 -16.23 11.83
C PHE A 33 -0.13 -17.22 11.38
N SER A 34 0.80 -16.70 10.61
CA SER A 34 1.93 -17.45 10.08
C SER A 34 3.22 -16.72 10.38
N SER A 35 4.31 -17.46 10.60
CA SER A 35 5.63 -16.85 10.79
C SER A 35 6.14 -16.21 9.49
N LEU A 36 7.14 -15.35 9.59
CA LEU A 36 7.80 -14.74 8.43
C LEU A 36 8.52 -15.81 7.59
N GLU A 37 9.07 -16.84 8.22
CA GLU A 37 9.71 -17.96 7.53
C GLU A 37 8.71 -18.69 6.62
N LYS A 38 7.50 -18.96 7.12
CA LYS A 38 6.44 -19.58 6.31
C LYS A 38 5.99 -18.69 5.16
N ILE A 39 5.91 -17.38 5.36
CA ILE A 39 5.60 -16.42 4.30
C ILE A 39 6.71 -16.43 3.24
N ALA A 40 7.98 -16.41 3.66
CA ALA A 40 9.14 -16.47 2.76
C ALA A 40 9.20 -17.76 1.94
N GLU A 41 8.72 -18.87 2.51
CA GLU A 41 8.72 -20.17 1.85
C GLU A 41 7.57 -20.34 0.85
N GLU A 42 6.36 -19.85 1.16
CA GLU A 42 5.16 -20.27 0.46
C GLU A 42 4.51 -19.19 -0.41
N CYS A 43 4.81 -17.89 -0.20
CA CYS A 43 4.08 -16.81 -0.87
C CYS A 43 4.64 -16.49 -2.26
N ASP A 44 3.72 -16.23 -3.20
CA ASP A 44 4.01 -15.70 -4.54
C ASP A 44 3.88 -14.16 -4.58
N ILE A 45 3.17 -13.58 -3.60
CA ILE A 45 3.03 -12.13 -3.40
C ILE A 45 3.19 -11.86 -1.91
N ILE A 46 4.04 -10.90 -1.56
CA ILE A 46 4.24 -10.44 -0.16
C ILE A 46 3.95 -8.95 -0.10
N THR A 47 3.02 -8.55 0.77
CA THR A 47 2.60 -7.16 0.91
C THR A 47 2.69 -6.68 2.36
N PHE A 48 3.25 -5.48 2.56
CA PHE A 48 3.48 -4.89 3.88
C PHE A 48 2.43 -3.84 4.22
N HIS A 49 1.78 -3.99 5.40
CA HIS A 49 0.75 -3.07 5.93
C HIS A 49 0.97 -2.81 7.41
N VAL A 50 2.20 -2.59 7.80
CA VAL A 50 2.62 -2.41 9.19
C VAL A 50 2.93 -0.94 9.49
N PRO A 51 2.74 -0.48 10.74
CA PRO A 51 3.30 0.80 11.17
C PRO A 51 4.82 0.71 11.23
N LEU A 52 5.52 1.84 11.21
CA LEU A 52 6.97 1.88 11.38
C LEU A 52 7.30 1.97 12.88
N TYR A 53 7.89 0.90 13.40
CA TYR A 53 8.50 0.86 14.71
C TYR A 53 10.01 0.63 14.57
N LYS A 54 10.81 1.59 15.05
CA LYS A 54 12.28 1.53 14.95
C LYS A 54 12.88 0.62 16.02
N GLU A 55 12.19 0.43 17.13
CA GLU A 55 12.65 -0.31 18.31
C GLU A 55 11.52 -1.14 18.93
N GLY A 56 11.88 -1.98 19.91
CA GLY A 56 10.94 -2.78 20.68
C GLY A 56 10.61 -4.15 20.08
N PRO A 57 9.75 -4.93 20.75
CA PRO A 57 9.46 -6.33 20.36
C PRO A 57 8.74 -6.45 19.01
N TYR A 58 8.10 -5.39 18.57
CA TYR A 58 7.37 -5.36 17.28
C TYR A 58 8.06 -4.46 16.26
N LYS A 59 9.40 -4.36 16.33
CA LYS A 59 10.20 -3.59 15.36
C LYS A 59 9.86 -3.99 13.94
N THR A 60 9.56 -2.97 13.11
CA THR A 60 9.27 -3.14 11.68
C THR A 60 10.25 -2.38 10.78
N PHE A 61 11.14 -1.59 11.37
CA PHE A 61 12.25 -0.96 10.66
C PHE A 61 13.17 -2.05 10.08
N HIS A 62 13.33 -2.02 8.74
CA HIS A 62 14.07 -3.03 7.97
C HIS A 62 13.58 -4.46 8.26
N LEU A 63 12.25 -4.63 8.37
CA LEU A 63 11.62 -5.95 8.51
C LEU A 63 11.97 -6.85 7.31
N ALA A 64 12.02 -6.27 6.12
CA ALA A 64 12.54 -6.93 4.92
C ALA A 64 13.95 -6.41 4.63
N ASP A 65 14.91 -7.04 5.25
CA ASP A 65 16.35 -6.86 5.09
C ASP A 65 16.98 -7.91 4.15
N GLU A 66 18.30 -7.92 4.04
CA GLU A 66 19.01 -8.88 3.23
C GLU A 66 18.76 -10.34 3.67
N VAL A 67 18.64 -10.59 4.98
CA VAL A 67 18.39 -11.94 5.52
C VAL A 67 17.00 -12.42 5.10
N PHE A 68 15.99 -11.53 5.17
CA PHE A 68 14.64 -11.83 4.70
C PHE A 68 14.65 -12.20 3.20
N PHE A 69 15.27 -11.41 2.34
CA PHE A 69 15.32 -11.72 0.90
C PHE A 69 16.07 -13.02 0.59
N GLN A 70 17.15 -13.33 1.32
CA GLN A 70 17.87 -14.59 1.19
C GLN A 70 17.07 -15.81 1.64
N SER A 71 16.09 -15.62 2.52
CA SER A 71 15.24 -16.72 3.01
C SER A 71 14.12 -17.13 2.04
N LEU A 72 13.84 -16.32 1.02
CA LEU A 72 12.78 -16.57 0.05
C LEU A 72 13.04 -17.88 -0.72
N LYS A 73 12.02 -18.73 -0.81
CA LYS A 73 12.08 -20.00 -1.59
C LYS A 73 11.38 -19.89 -2.93
N ARG A 74 10.56 -18.88 -3.09
CA ARG A 74 9.90 -18.51 -4.34
C ARG A 74 10.43 -17.15 -4.79
N LYS A 75 10.05 -16.72 -5.98
CA LYS A 75 10.35 -15.37 -6.48
C LYS A 75 9.09 -14.52 -6.37
N PRO A 76 8.72 -14.04 -5.16
CA PRO A 76 7.48 -13.31 -4.99
C PRO A 76 7.54 -11.93 -5.65
N VAL A 77 6.36 -11.37 -5.94
CA VAL A 77 6.19 -9.92 -6.09
C VAL A 77 6.17 -9.29 -4.70
N ILE A 78 6.96 -8.24 -4.51
CA ILE A 78 7.01 -7.46 -3.26
C ILE A 78 6.16 -6.19 -3.41
N ILE A 79 5.25 -5.95 -2.46
CA ILE A 79 4.40 -4.75 -2.45
C ILE A 79 4.61 -3.99 -1.14
N ASN A 80 4.98 -2.71 -1.21
CA ASN A 80 5.05 -1.85 -0.04
C ASN A 80 4.27 -0.54 -0.24
N THR A 81 3.17 -0.41 0.47
CA THR A 81 2.34 0.80 0.55
C THR A 81 2.17 1.27 2.00
N SER A 82 3.12 0.91 2.88
CA SER A 82 3.05 1.22 4.31
C SER A 82 4.01 2.34 4.71
N ARG A 83 5.31 2.03 4.88
CA ARG A 83 6.40 2.99 5.14
C ARG A 83 7.67 2.50 4.44
N GLY A 84 8.44 3.42 3.88
CA GLY A 84 9.65 3.09 3.12
C GLY A 84 10.63 2.25 3.92
N GLU A 85 10.93 2.68 5.14
CA GLU A 85 11.92 2.05 6.03
C GLU A 85 11.50 0.65 6.55
N VAL A 86 10.34 0.13 6.17
CA VAL A 86 9.96 -1.27 6.42
C VAL A 86 10.81 -2.21 5.57
N ILE A 87 11.19 -1.77 4.38
CA ILE A 87 12.07 -2.51 3.47
C ILE A 87 13.41 -1.76 3.36
N GLN A 88 14.51 -2.45 3.58
CA GLN A 88 15.84 -1.90 3.35
C GLN A 88 16.07 -1.72 1.84
N THR A 89 16.29 -0.50 1.38
CA THR A 89 16.41 -0.15 -0.05
C THR A 89 17.49 -0.95 -0.76
N ASP A 90 18.70 -1.05 -0.19
CA ASP A 90 19.82 -1.77 -0.81
C ASP A 90 19.54 -3.28 -0.91
N ALA A 91 18.87 -3.84 0.10
CA ALA A 91 18.49 -5.25 0.10
C ALA A 91 17.43 -5.56 -0.98
N LEU A 92 16.43 -4.69 -1.14
CA LEU A 92 15.43 -4.82 -2.20
C LEU A 92 16.07 -4.68 -3.60
N LEU A 93 16.94 -3.70 -3.78
CA LEU A 93 17.65 -3.49 -5.05
C LEU A 93 18.53 -4.70 -5.40
N LYS A 94 19.23 -5.25 -4.41
CA LYS A 94 20.01 -6.48 -4.57
C LYS A 94 19.13 -7.68 -4.93
N ALA A 95 17.97 -7.81 -4.28
CA ALA A 95 17.03 -8.90 -4.55
C ALA A 95 16.45 -8.85 -5.97
N LEU A 96 16.14 -7.64 -6.49
CA LEU A 96 15.74 -7.43 -7.88
C LEU A 96 16.87 -7.80 -8.86
N ASN A 97 18.09 -7.28 -8.61
CA ASN A 97 19.25 -7.53 -9.47
C ASN A 97 19.63 -9.02 -9.54
N SER A 98 19.50 -9.73 -8.44
CA SER A 98 19.83 -11.17 -8.32
C SER A 98 18.65 -12.08 -8.64
N GLN A 99 17.52 -11.53 -9.07
CA GLN A 99 16.29 -12.28 -9.38
C GLN A 99 15.80 -13.18 -8.23
N MET A 100 16.02 -12.75 -6.98
CA MET A 100 15.45 -13.40 -5.79
C MET A 100 13.94 -13.15 -5.69
N ILE A 101 13.47 -12.05 -6.26
CA ILE A 101 12.07 -11.66 -6.39
C ILE A 101 11.74 -11.48 -7.88
N SER A 102 10.46 -11.63 -8.23
CA SER A 102 10.04 -11.43 -9.62
C SER A 102 9.89 -9.96 -9.95
N ASP A 103 9.38 -9.17 -9.01
CA ASP A 103 9.17 -7.73 -9.21
C ASP A 103 8.86 -7.00 -7.89
N ALA A 104 8.77 -5.66 -7.94
CA ALA A 104 8.40 -4.81 -6.82
C ALA A 104 7.38 -3.73 -7.22
N ILE A 105 6.41 -3.48 -6.33
CA ILE A 105 5.42 -2.41 -6.41
C ILE A 105 5.59 -1.55 -5.15
N ILE A 106 6.10 -0.34 -5.33
CA ILE A 106 6.56 0.52 -4.22
C ILE A 106 5.86 1.87 -4.29
N ASP A 107 5.11 2.21 -3.25
CA ASP A 107 4.49 3.53 -3.08
C ASP A 107 5.22 4.40 -2.08
N VAL A 108 5.98 3.78 -1.18
CA VAL A 108 6.69 4.44 -0.07
C VAL A 108 8.18 4.08 -0.11
N TRP A 109 9.03 5.05 0.17
CA TRP A 109 10.46 4.95 -0.07
C TRP A 109 11.27 5.36 1.16
N GLU A 110 12.47 4.82 1.34
CA GLU A 110 13.41 5.42 2.27
C GLU A 110 13.87 6.77 1.72
N HIS A 111 14.09 7.72 2.61
CA HIS A 111 14.61 9.07 2.31
C HIS A 111 13.71 9.94 1.41
N GLU A 112 12.38 9.74 1.45
CA GLU A 112 11.48 10.66 0.75
C GLU A 112 11.75 12.13 1.10
N PRO A 113 11.79 13.05 0.13
CA PRO A 113 11.51 12.88 -1.29
C PRO A 113 12.73 12.48 -2.15
N GLU A 114 13.94 12.41 -1.58
CA GLU A 114 15.20 12.06 -2.27
C GLU A 114 15.34 10.54 -2.41
N ILE A 115 14.40 9.94 -3.16
CA ILE A 115 14.31 8.48 -3.32
C ILE A 115 15.45 7.89 -4.16
N ASN A 116 15.75 6.60 -3.94
CA ASN A 116 16.75 5.89 -4.71
C ASN A 116 16.27 5.68 -6.16
N ARG A 117 16.94 6.34 -7.12
CA ARG A 117 16.56 6.32 -8.54
C ARG A 117 16.77 4.96 -9.19
N ASP A 118 17.83 4.24 -8.81
CA ASP A 118 18.10 2.91 -9.36
C ASP A 118 17.01 1.92 -8.95
N LEU A 119 16.52 2.03 -7.72
CA LEU A 119 15.38 1.23 -7.26
C LEU A 119 14.10 1.62 -8.02
N LEU A 120 13.82 2.92 -8.18
CA LEU A 120 12.65 3.40 -8.91
C LEU A 120 12.61 2.84 -10.35
N GLU A 121 13.73 2.90 -11.06
CA GLU A 121 13.82 2.38 -12.43
C GLU A 121 13.55 0.88 -12.52
N LYS A 122 13.97 0.13 -11.51
CA LYS A 122 13.84 -1.33 -11.48
C LYS A 122 12.49 -1.85 -10.99
N THR A 123 11.72 -1.03 -10.28
CA THR A 123 10.37 -1.44 -9.83
C THR A 123 9.40 -1.55 -11.00
N PHE A 124 8.50 -2.51 -10.94
CA PHE A 124 7.38 -2.60 -11.91
C PHE A 124 6.49 -1.38 -11.81
N ILE A 125 6.04 -1.02 -10.60
CA ILE A 125 5.28 0.20 -10.32
C ILE A 125 5.97 0.92 -9.15
N GLY A 126 6.32 2.20 -9.37
CA GLY A 126 6.82 3.11 -8.34
C GLY A 126 5.98 4.37 -8.29
N THR A 127 5.32 4.68 -7.17
CA THR A 127 4.43 5.83 -7.02
C THR A 127 4.89 6.76 -5.90
N PRO A 128 4.54 8.07 -5.93
CA PRO A 128 5.07 9.06 -5.01
C PRO A 128 4.27 9.16 -3.70
N HIS A 129 4.12 8.03 -2.96
CA HIS A 129 3.42 7.94 -1.68
C HIS A 129 1.97 8.43 -1.73
N ILE A 130 1.21 7.89 -2.68
CA ILE A 130 -0.16 8.29 -3.00
C ILE A 130 -1.20 7.18 -2.84
N ALA A 131 -0.83 6.00 -2.34
CA ALA A 131 -1.76 4.87 -2.18
C ALA A 131 -3.02 5.26 -1.36
N GLY A 132 -2.86 6.10 -0.33
CA GLY A 132 -3.95 6.63 0.49
C GLY A 132 -4.59 7.94 0.00
N TYR A 133 -4.29 8.43 -1.20
CA TYR A 133 -4.65 9.77 -1.66
C TYR A 133 -6.01 9.88 -2.38
N SER A 134 -6.91 8.89 -2.23
CA SER A 134 -8.29 9.09 -2.67
C SER A 134 -8.97 10.23 -1.91
N ALA A 135 -9.84 10.98 -2.58
CA ALA A 135 -10.64 12.03 -1.94
C ALA A 135 -11.56 11.44 -0.86
N ASP A 136 -12.02 10.21 -1.06
CA ASP A 136 -12.79 9.44 -0.06
C ASP A 136 -11.96 9.16 1.18
N GLY A 137 -10.71 8.72 1.00
CA GLY A 137 -9.75 8.47 2.09
C GLY A 137 -9.43 9.74 2.88
N LYS A 138 -9.16 10.86 2.17
CA LYS A 138 -8.91 12.17 2.79
C LYS A 138 -10.12 12.67 3.58
N ALA A 139 -11.32 12.63 3.00
CA ALA A 139 -12.57 13.01 3.67
C ALA A 139 -12.84 12.14 4.91
N ASN A 140 -12.59 10.84 4.79
CA ASN A 140 -12.76 9.91 5.90
C ASN A 140 -11.76 10.17 7.04
N ALA A 141 -10.49 10.43 6.74
CA ALA A 141 -9.46 10.76 7.73
C ALA A 141 -9.82 12.06 8.48
N THR A 142 -10.28 13.10 7.77
CA THR A 142 -10.74 14.36 8.37
C THR A 142 -11.94 14.12 9.29
N ARG A 143 -12.93 13.34 8.85
CA ARG A 143 -14.11 13.01 9.66
C ARG A 143 -13.71 12.28 10.94
N MET A 144 -12.88 11.23 10.82
CA MET A 144 -12.42 10.47 11.98
C MET A 144 -11.64 11.33 12.99
N SER A 145 -10.85 12.29 12.52
CA SER A 145 -10.12 13.23 13.37
C SER A 145 -11.07 14.16 14.12
N LEU A 146 -12.07 14.71 13.43
CA LEU A 146 -13.09 15.56 14.05
C LEU A 146 -13.96 14.79 15.03
N ASP A 147 -14.38 13.56 14.69
CA ASP A 147 -15.12 12.68 15.61
C ASP A 147 -14.32 12.43 16.89
N ALA A 148 -13.03 12.18 16.80
CA ALA A 148 -12.16 11.96 17.95
C ALA A 148 -12.05 13.23 18.83
N ILE A 149 -11.89 14.41 18.22
CA ILE A 149 -11.87 15.70 18.90
C ILE A 149 -13.21 15.98 19.59
N CYS A 150 -14.31 15.83 18.87
CA CYS A 150 -15.65 16.05 19.43
C CYS A 150 -15.92 15.12 20.62
N LYS A 151 -15.54 13.85 20.51
CA LYS A 151 -15.65 12.88 21.59
C LYS A 151 -14.80 13.26 22.80
N PHE A 152 -13.56 13.69 22.59
CA PHE A 152 -12.64 14.08 23.67
C PHE A 152 -13.16 15.29 24.45
N PHE A 153 -13.63 16.31 23.73
CA PHE A 153 -14.15 17.54 24.36
C PHE A 153 -15.65 17.48 24.70
N GLN A 154 -16.32 16.34 24.46
CA GLN A 154 -17.77 16.15 24.67
C GLN A 154 -18.62 17.21 23.94
N ILE A 155 -18.18 17.62 22.75
CA ILE A 155 -18.86 18.57 21.87
C ILE A 155 -19.71 17.78 20.87
N LYS A 156 -20.94 18.21 20.62
CA LYS A 156 -21.75 17.66 19.54
C LYS A 156 -21.17 18.13 18.20
N GLY A 157 -20.72 17.19 17.38
CA GLY A 157 -20.29 17.48 16.01
C GLY A 157 -21.51 17.79 15.13
N ASP A 158 -21.47 18.91 14.41
CA ASP A 158 -22.42 19.26 13.36
C ASP A 158 -21.63 19.66 12.11
N TYR A 159 -21.11 18.63 11.42
CA TYR A 159 -20.32 18.80 10.20
C TYR A 159 -20.62 17.70 9.20
N GLU A 160 -20.61 18.09 7.95
CA GLU A 160 -20.74 17.19 6.81
C GLU A 160 -19.44 17.25 5.99
N ILE A 161 -18.73 16.11 5.90
CA ILE A 161 -17.46 16.02 5.16
C ILE A 161 -17.64 14.97 4.07
N ASN A 162 -17.82 15.44 2.85
CA ASN A 162 -18.00 14.62 1.67
C ASN A 162 -16.86 14.85 0.67
N ALA A 163 -16.44 13.77 0.02
CA ALA A 163 -15.52 13.87 -1.09
C ALA A 163 -16.26 14.49 -2.31
N PRO A 164 -15.58 15.33 -3.12
CA PRO A 164 -16.17 15.89 -4.34
C PRO A 164 -16.66 14.79 -5.30
N ALA A 165 -17.68 15.06 -6.10
CA ALA A 165 -18.12 14.13 -7.13
C ALA A 165 -17.01 13.82 -8.15
N PRO A 166 -16.95 12.61 -8.72
CA PRO A 166 -16.02 12.32 -9.82
C PRO A 166 -16.42 13.12 -11.07
N VAL A 167 -15.44 13.45 -11.91
CA VAL A 167 -15.68 14.19 -13.16
C VAL A 167 -16.62 13.41 -14.09
N SER A 168 -16.42 12.07 -14.16
CA SER A 168 -17.25 11.17 -14.95
C SER A 168 -17.77 10.05 -14.05
N PRO A 169 -19.00 10.11 -13.54
CA PRO A 169 -19.50 9.15 -12.55
C PRO A 169 -19.91 7.79 -13.15
N ILE A 170 -19.98 7.67 -14.46
CA ILE A 170 -20.37 6.42 -15.14
C ILE A 170 -19.14 5.81 -15.80
N ILE A 171 -18.88 4.53 -15.50
CA ILE A 171 -17.83 3.72 -16.11
C ILE A 171 -18.49 2.61 -16.92
N HIS A 172 -18.07 2.46 -18.17
CA HIS A 172 -18.44 1.35 -19.02
C HIS A 172 -17.24 0.40 -19.14
N ALA A 173 -17.38 -0.84 -18.69
CA ALA A 173 -16.31 -1.83 -18.67
C ALA A 173 -16.84 -3.22 -19.04
N LYS A 174 -15.97 -4.08 -19.55
CA LYS A 174 -16.31 -5.48 -19.89
C LYS A 174 -16.31 -6.40 -18.66
N ASN A 175 -15.53 -6.04 -17.65
CA ASN A 175 -15.38 -6.78 -16.41
C ASN A 175 -14.95 -5.84 -15.27
N HIS A 176 -14.87 -6.38 -14.05
CA HIS A 176 -14.52 -5.59 -12.88
C HIS A 176 -13.09 -5.05 -12.92
N GLU A 177 -12.14 -5.83 -13.43
CA GLU A 177 -10.74 -5.46 -13.55
C GLU A 177 -10.56 -4.24 -14.46
N GLU A 178 -11.23 -4.22 -15.60
CA GLU A 178 -11.24 -3.07 -16.50
C GLU A 178 -11.86 -1.83 -15.83
N ALA A 179 -12.94 -2.01 -15.09
CA ALA A 179 -13.56 -0.91 -14.34
C ALA A 179 -12.59 -0.32 -13.30
N VAL A 180 -11.90 -1.16 -12.55
CA VAL A 180 -10.90 -0.72 -11.55
C VAL A 180 -9.78 0.07 -12.21
N LEU A 181 -9.24 -0.40 -13.35
CA LEU A 181 -8.18 0.30 -14.06
C LEU A 181 -8.65 1.63 -14.69
N GLN A 182 -9.92 1.74 -15.07
CA GLN A 182 -10.49 3.02 -15.51
C GLN A 182 -10.68 4.01 -14.37
N MET A 183 -10.96 3.53 -13.14
CA MET A 183 -11.02 4.40 -11.96
C MET A 183 -9.64 4.88 -11.54
N TYR A 184 -8.65 4.00 -11.61
CA TYR A 184 -7.27 4.30 -11.24
C TYR A 184 -6.28 3.32 -11.88
N ASN A 185 -5.39 3.86 -12.69
CA ASN A 185 -4.28 3.13 -13.29
C ASN A 185 -2.94 3.60 -12.68
N PRO A 186 -2.35 2.85 -11.74
CA PRO A 186 -1.11 3.25 -11.06
C PRO A 186 0.11 3.31 -12.01
N THR A 187 0.02 2.70 -13.19
CA THR A 187 1.09 2.76 -14.20
C THR A 187 1.32 4.17 -14.71
N GLU A 188 0.27 5.00 -14.79
CA GLU A 188 0.39 6.38 -15.23
C GLU A 188 1.20 7.22 -14.23
N ASP A 189 0.92 7.08 -12.93
CA ASP A 189 1.67 7.76 -11.89
C ASP A 189 3.10 7.25 -11.79
N SER A 190 3.31 5.94 -11.97
CA SER A 190 4.63 5.33 -12.03
C SER A 190 5.46 5.90 -13.18
N ASN A 191 4.88 6.01 -14.37
CA ASN A 191 5.57 6.58 -15.53
C ASN A 191 5.91 8.07 -15.32
N ARG A 192 5.02 8.84 -14.69
CA ARG A 192 5.30 10.24 -14.35
C ARG A 192 6.47 10.36 -13.38
N LEU A 193 6.46 9.56 -12.30
CA LEU A 193 7.55 9.58 -11.32
C LEU A 193 8.88 9.12 -11.91
N LYS A 194 8.89 8.06 -12.72
CA LYS A 194 10.11 7.56 -13.40
C LYS A 194 10.69 8.60 -14.34
N ASN A 195 9.85 9.31 -15.08
CA ASN A 195 10.30 10.35 -16.00
C ASN A 195 10.79 11.62 -15.29
N GLN A 196 10.26 11.95 -14.12
CA GLN A 196 10.52 13.19 -13.39
C GLN A 196 10.62 12.93 -11.88
N PRO A 197 11.61 12.16 -11.41
CA PRO A 197 11.73 11.78 -10.00
C PRO A 197 11.98 12.97 -9.06
N GLU A 198 12.53 14.06 -9.57
CA GLU A 198 12.71 15.33 -8.85
C GLU A 198 11.39 16.04 -8.50
N LEU A 199 10.31 15.67 -9.16
CA LEU A 199 8.96 16.20 -8.88
C LEU A 199 8.17 15.38 -7.86
N PHE A 200 8.82 14.49 -7.09
CA PHE A 200 8.16 13.61 -6.11
C PHE A 200 7.15 14.35 -5.24
N GLU A 201 7.57 15.44 -4.57
CA GLU A 201 6.70 16.24 -3.71
C GLU A 201 5.56 16.91 -4.46
N THR A 202 5.81 17.42 -5.67
CA THR A 202 4.77 18.05 -6.51
C THR A 202 3.74 17.03 -6.97
N LEU A 203 4.19 15.87 -7.45
CA LEU A 203 3.31 14.78 -7.88
C LEU A 203 2.43 14.26 -6.75
N ARG A 204 2.96 14.28 -5.52
CA ARG A 204 2.22 13.92 -4.31
C ARG A 204 1.31 15.03 -3.82
N GLY A 205 1.83 16.27 -3.71
CA GLY A 205 1.13 17.43 -3.14
C GLY A 205 -0.06 17.88 -3.99
N ASP A 206 0.14 17.96 -5.30
CA ASP A 206 -0.85 18.40 -6.29
C ASP A 206 -1.62 17.21 -6.90
N TYR A 207 -1.70 16.08 -6.17
CA TYR A 207 -2.32 14.86 -6.66
C TYR A 207 -3.77 15.09 -7.11
N PRO A 208 -4.14 14.69 -8.33
CA PRO A 208 -5.46 14.94 -8.89
C PRO A 208 -6.57 14.22 -8.13
N LEU A 209 -7.81 14.65 -8.36
CA LEU A 209 -9.00 14.05 -7.76
C LEU A 209 -9.11 12.57 -8.17
N ARG A 210 -8.93 11.67 -7.21
CA ARG A 210 -9.17 10.23 -7.34
C ARG A 210 -10.30 9.84 -6.39
N ARG A 211 -11.29 9.12 -6.91
CA ARG A 211 -12.42 8.61 -6.11
C ARG A 211 -12.33 7.09 -6.00
N GLU A 212 -12.94 6.56 -4.95
CA GLU A 212 -13.08 5.11 -4.76
C GLU A 212 -14.32 4.58 -5.50
N GLU A 213 -14.39 3.26 -5.69
CA GLU A 213 -15.42 2.56 -6.48
C GLU A 213 -16.85 3.02 -6.17
N LYS A 214 -17.15 3.26 -4.89
CA LYS A 214 -18.48 3.69 -4.44
C LYS A 214 -18.98 5.00 -5.03
N ALA A 215 -18.08 5.78 -5.62
CA ALA A 215 -18.41 7.05 -6.27
C ALA A 215 -18.87 6.87 -7.72
N TYR A 216 -18.78 5.66 -8.26
CA TYR A 216 -19.05 5.37 -9.66
C TYR A 216 -20.26 4.45 -9.84
N ILE A 217 -20.90 4.58 -10.99
CA ILE A 217 -21.91 3.65 -11.51
C ILE A 217 -21.22 2.83 -12.60
N ILE A 218 -20.97 1.55 -12.32
CA ILE A 218 -20.33 0.65 -13.26
C ILE A 218 -21.39 -0.05 -14.10
N LYS A 219 -21.21 -0.02 -15.42
CA LYS A 219 -22.07 -0.69 -16.43
C LYS A 219 -21.22 -1.69 -17.19
N TYR A 220 -21.60 -2.96 -17.11
CA TYR A 220 -21.00 -4.09 -17.81
C TYR A 220 -21.75 -4.41 -19.10
#